data_09d404c36ca499e8efd99859d77243c4
#
_entry.id   09d404c36ca499e8efd99859d77243c4
#
_cell.length_a   1.000
_cell.length_b   1.000
_cell.length_c   1.000
_cell.angle_alpha   90.00
_cell.angle_beta   90.00
_cell.angle_gamma   90.00
#
_symmetry.space_group_name_H-M   'P 1'
#
loop_
_entity.id
_entity.type
_entity.pdbx_description
1 polymer ?
#
loop_
_entity_poly.entity_id
_entity_poly.type
_entity_poly.pdbx_seq_one_letter_code
_entity_poly.pdbx_strand_id
1 'polypeptide(L)'
;QILVVYGQRGVGKTALLTSFTEKKQTLRYSAGNCSSREQQYLWGRELRSRGKEIAEYPSWRELLECMTIQKGETTADKKVLIIENFQYLLKGDTLFLQELIRFLKEKKEALLVILTTYASGWVENSMISKVGNLAFSVSGFLKVKELPFSAMRKIFSDYTVQESISLYAALGGLPGLWRL
;
A
#
# COMPACT_ATOMS: atom_id res chain seq x y z
N GLN A 1 -9.64 5.53 -8.42
CA GLN A 1 -8.25 5.69 -8.87
C GLN A 1 -7.36 4.65 -8.19
N ILE A 2 -6.35 4.14 -8.92
CA ILE A 2 -5.35 3.20 -8.37
C ILE A 2 -3.97 3.83 -8.51
N LEU A 3 -3.25 3.95 -7.38
CA LEU A 3 -1.87 4.41 -7.32
C LEU A 3 -0.97 3.27 -6.82
N VAL A 4 0.12 3.00 -7.52
CA VAL A 4 1.16 2.06 -7.06
C VAL A 4 2.31 2.84 -6.44
N VAL A 5 2.56 2.60 -5.15
CA VAL A 5 3.68 3.21 -4.40
C VAL A 5 4.71 2.13 -4.09
N TYR A 6 5.92 2.28 -4.61
CA TYR A 6 6.94 1.25 -4.50
C TYR A 6 8.31 1.83 -4.12
N GLY A 7 9.19 0.99 -3.63
CA GLY A 7 10.53 1.36 -3.17
C GLY A 7 11.04 0.36 -2.14
N GLN A 8 12.31 0.39 -1.81
CA GLN A 8 12.94 -0.57 -0.91
C GLN A 8 12.24 -0.66 0.47
N ARG A 9 12.43 -1.77 1.18
CA ARG A 9 12.01 -1.89 2.57
C ARG A 9 12.78 -0.85 3.41
N GLY A 10 12.10 -0.18 4.33
CA GLY A 10 12.71 0.86 5.18
C GLY A 10 12.83 2.24 4.56
N VAL A 11 12.47 2.45 3.27
CA VAL A 11 12.59 3.73 2.58
C VAL A 11 11.60 4.82 3.04
N GLY A 12 10.63 4.45 3.89
CA GLY A 12 9.66 5.42 4.45
C GLY A 12 8.28 5.42 3.80
N LYS A 13 7.92 4.42 2.96
CA LYS A 13 6.58 4.33 2.34
C LYS A 13 5.44 4.43 3.35
N THR A 14 5.50 3.66 4.43
CA THR A 14 4.46 3.65 5.46
C THR A 14 4.36 5.00 6.17
N ALA A 15 5.48 5.65 6.48
CA ALA A 15 5.51 6.98 7.09
C ALA A 15 4.86 8.02 6.16
N LEU A 16 5.23 8.01 4.86
CA LEU A 16 4.65 8.86 3.82
C LEU A 16 3.13 8.70 3.76
N LEU A 17 2.65 7.45 3.71
CA LEU A 17 1.22 7.16 3.61
C LEU A 17 0.47 7.47 4.90
N THR A 18 1.10 7.29 6.06
CA THR A 18 0.49 7.68 7.34
C THR A 18 0.26 9.18 7.40
N SER A 19 1.29 9.98 7.06
CA SER A 19 1.16 11.44 6.99
C SER A 19 0.11 11.88 5.96
N PHE A 20 0.11 11.27 4.76
CA PHE A 20 -0.88 11.58 3.73
C PHE A 20 -2.31 11.28 4.17
N THR A 21 -2.53 10.26 5.00
CA THR A 21 -3.87 9.79 5.40
C THR A 21 -4.32 10.26 6.77
N GLU A 22 -3.54 11.09 7.46
CA GLU A 22 -3.78 11.53 8.84
C GLU A 22 -5.19 12.13 9.06
N LYS A 23 -5.71 12.86 8.06
CA LYS A 23 -7.04 13.49 8.09
C LYS A 23 -8.03 12.84 7.12
N LYS A 24 -7.83 11.58 6.75
CA LYS A 24 -8.68 10.87 5.77
C LYS A 24 -9.22 9.58 6.35
N GLN A 25 -10.44 9.25 5.96
CA GLN A 25 -10.97 7.91 6.24
C GLN A 25 -10.14 6.88 5.48
N THR A 26 -9.38 6.09 6.23
CA THR A 26 -8.41 5.16 5.65
C THR A 26 -8.63 3.75 6.17
N LEU A 27 -8.71 2.82 5.24
CA LEU A 27 -8.68 1.39 5.51
C LEU A 27 -7.33 0.85 5.05
N ARG A 28 -6.71 0.00 5.87
CA ARG A 28 -5.44 -0.66 5.54
C ARG A 28 -5.60 -2.15 5.61
N TYR A 29 -4.98 -2.83 4.68
CA TYR A 29 -4.77 -4.28 4.70
C TYR A 29 -3.31 -4.57 4.32
N SER A 30 -2.65 -5.45 5.07
CA SER A 30 -1.29 -5.88 4.75
C SER A 30 -1.33 -7.33 4.27
N ALA A 31 -1.05 -7.53 2.99
CA ALA A 31 -1.03 -8.85 2.39
C ALA A 31 0.17 -9.69 2.89
N GLY A 32 -0.10 -10.94 3.26
CA GLY A 32 0.89 -11.92 3.66
C GLY A 32 1.43 -12.74 2.47
N ASN A 33 2.53 -13.45 2.67
CA ASN A 33 3.05 -14.37 1.66
C ASN A 33 2.37 -15.74 1.77
N CYS A 34 1.11 -15.82 1.36
CA CYS A 34 0.29 -17.01 1.45
C CYS A 34 -0.63 -17.17 0.22
N SER A 35 -1.44 -18.21 0.16
CA SER A 35 -2.36 -18.47 -0.95
C SER A 35 -3.49 -17.42 -1.02
N SER A 36 -4.13 -17.27 -2.19
CA SER A 36 -5.28 -16.38 -2.36
C SER A 36 -6.41 -16.69 -1.37
N ARG A 37 -6.70 -17.97 -1.13
CA ARG A 37 -7.73 -18.40 -0.17
C ARG A 37 -7.37 -17.99 1.27
N GLU A 38 -6.12 -18.14 1.65
CA GLU A 38 -5.65 -17.73 2.97
C GLU A 38 -5.64 -16.21 3.14
N GLN A 39 -5.30 -15.46 2.09
CA GLN A 39 -5.44 -14.00 2.07
C GLN A 39 -6.88 -13.57 2.33
N GLN A 40 -7.84 -14.20 1.64
CA GLN A 40 -9.26 -13.91 1.81
C GLN A 40 -9.72 -14.21 3.25
N TYR A 41 -9.30 -15.33 3.82
CA TYR A 41 -9.58 -15.68 5.21
C TYR A 41 -8.98 -14.65 6.20
N LEU A 42 -7.70 -14.30 6.05
CA LEU A 42 -7.00 -13.37 6.93
C LEU A 42 -7.60 -11.96 6.87
N TRP A 43 -7.91 -11.49 5.68
CA TRP A 43 -8.55 -10.18 5.51
C TRP A 43 -9.99 -10.19 6.07
N GLY A 44 -10.76 -11.23 5.79
CA GLY A 44 -12.09 -11.43 6.38
C GLY A 44 -12.06 -11.48 7.91
N ARG A 45 -11.07 -12.19 8.49
CA ARG A 45 -10.86 -12.23 9.94
C ARG A 45 -10.56 -10.84 10.52
N GLU A 46 -9.73 -10.04 9.86
CA GLU A 46 -9.46 -8.66 10.28
C GLU A 46 -10.72 -7.79 10.22
N LEU A 47 -11.53 -7.92 9.16
CA LEU A 47 -12.80 -7.19 9.07
C LEU A 47 -13.79 -7.62 10.15
N ARG A 48 -13.90 -8.92 10.45
CA ARG A 48 -14.75 -9.42 11.55
C ARG A 48 -14.29 -8.88 12.91
N SER A 49 -12.98 -8.81 13.17
CA SER A 49 -12.46 -8.23 14.42
C SER A 49 -12.79 -6.74 14.57
N ARG A 50 -13.11 -6.07 13.48
CA ARG A 50 -13.60 -4.67 13.43
C ARG A 50 -15.14 -4.58 13.42
N GLY A 51 -15.84 -5.68 13.71
CA GLY A 51 -17.29 -5.72 13.80
C GLY A 51 -18.03 -5.78 12.46
N LYS A 52 -17.34 -6.16 11.36
CA LYS A 52 -18.00 -6.34 10.06
C LYS A 52 -18.58 -7.75 9.95
N GLU A 53 -19.82 -7.83 9.49
CA GLU A 53 -20.44 -9.10 9.13
C GLU A 53 -19.96 -9.55 7.76
N ILE A 54 -19.15 -10.61 7.72
CA ILE A 54 -18.60 -11.17 6.49
C ILE A 54 -18.32 -12.67 6.69
N ALA A 55 -18.45 -13.44 5.62
CA ALA A 55 -18.19 -14.87 5.60
C ALA A 55 -16.80 -15.24 6.14
N GLU A 56 -16.60 -16.47 6.57
CA GLU A 56 -15.30 -16.96 7.04
C GLU A 56 -14.26 -16.96 5.91
N TYR A 57 -14.67 -17.35 4.71
CA TYR A 57 -13.88 -17.35 3.48
C TYR A 57 -14.56 -16.45 2.43
N PRO A 58 -14.48 -15.13 2.58
CA PRO A 58 -15.14 -14.22 1.67
C PRO A 58 -14.46 -14.20 0.30
N SER A 59 -15.23 -13.91 -0.74
CA SER A 59 -14.70 -13.60 -2.07
C SER A 59 -13.97 -12.24 -2.06
N TRP A 60 -13.14 -11.98 -3.07
CA TRP A 60 -12.54 -10.65 -3.27
C TRP A 60 -13.60 -9.55 -3.36
N ARG A 61 -14.74 -9.86 -3.98
CA ARG A 61 -15.86 -8.94 -4.10
C ARG A 61 -16.45 -8.55 -2.75
N GLU A 62 -16.76 -9.52 -1.90
CA GLU A 62 -17.31 -9.28 -0.57
C GLU A 62 -16.34 -8.48 0.31
N LEU A 63 -15.04 -8.77 0.23
CA LEU A 63 -14.00 -8.01 0.93
C LEU A 63 -14.00 -6.54 0.50
N LEU A 64 -14.06 -6.27 -0.80
CA LEU A 64 -14.09 -4.91 -1.33
C LEU A 64 -15.39 -4.19 -1.00
N GLU A 65 -16.53 -4.87 -0.99
CA GLU A 65 -17.82 -4.29 -0.61
C GLU A 65 -17.88 -3.90 0.86
N CYS A 66 -17.24 -4.65 1.75
CA CYS A 66 -17.10 -4.25 3.16
C CYS A 66 -16.29 -2.96 3.36
N MET A 67 -15.55 -2.52 2.34
CA MET A 67 -14.82 -1.24 2.34
C MET A 67 -15.69 -0.05 1.92
N THR A 68 -16.94 -0.29 1.49
CA THR A 68 -17.86 0.80 1.14
C THR A 68 -18.54 1.40 2.38
N ILE A 69 -19.08 2.58 2.20
CA ILE A 69 -19.67 3.42 3.26
C ILE A 69 -20.82 2.68 3.95
N GLN A 70 -20.86 2.76 5.28
CA GLN A 70 -22.10 2.53 6.01
C GLN A 70 -23.04 3.73 5.77
N LYS A 71 -24.35 3.45 5.55
CA LYS A 71 -25.38 4.49 5.43
C LYS A 71 -25.29 5.44 6.63
N GLY A 72 -25.09 6.74 6.36
CA GLY A 72 -25.02 7.78 7.39
C GLY A 72 -23.72 8.59 7.43
N GLU A 73 -22.68 8.18 6.70
CA GLU A 73 -21.45 8.96 6.60
C GLU A 73 -21.55 10.00 5.46
N THR A 74 -21.11 11.23 5.73
CA THR A 74 -21.11 12.30 4.74
C THR A 74 -20.16 11.98 3.59
N THR A 75 -20.63 12.10 2.35
CA THR A 75 -19.93 11.76 1.10
C THR A 75 -18.80 12.75 0.73
N ALA A 76 -18.46 13.70 1.60
CA ALA A 76 -17.53 14.79 1.27
C ALA A 76 -16.05 14.37 1.26
N ASP A 77 -15.66 13.34 2.00
CA ASP A 77 -14.25 12.95 2.13
C ASP A 77 -13.89 11.76 1.24
N LYS A 78 -12.88 11.95 0.39
CA LYS A 78 -12.31 10.86 -0.42
C LYS A 78 -11.77 9.77 0.51
N LYS A 79 -12.34 8.58 0.41
CA LYS A 79 -11.84 7.39 1.14
C LYS A 79 -10.54 6.88 0.52
N VAL A 80 -9.68 6.38 1.38
CA VAL A 80 -8.41 5.78 0.98
C VAL A 80 -8.37 4.33 1.42
N LEU A 81 -8.12 3.43 0.48
CA LEU A 81 -7.81 2.02 0.75
C LEU A 81 -6.32 1.79 0.47
N ILE A 82 -5.57 1.42 1.49
CA ILE A 82 -4.16 1.07 1.36
C ILE A 82 -4.02 -0.45 1.44
N ILE A 83 -3.42 -1.04 0.42
CA ILE A 83 -3.08 -2.47 0.39
C ILE A 83 -1.57 -2.59 0.35
N GLU A 84 -0.99 -3.04 1.46
CA GLU A 84 0.44 -3.21 1.59
C GLU A 84 0.88 -4.58 1.08
N ASN A 85 2.09 -4.64 0.51
CA ASN A 85 2.69 -5.85 -0.06
C ASN A 85 1.82 -6.52 -1.13
N PHE A 86 1.15 -5.72 -1.96
CA PHE A 86 0.17 -6.20 -2.95
C PHE A 86 0.73 -7.21 -3.95
N GLN A 87 2.06 -7.31 -4.12
CA GLN A 87 2.69 -8.35 -4.92
C GLN A 87 2.29 -9.77 -4.50
N TYR A 88 1.95 -9.96 -3.23
CA TYR A 88 1.49 -11.26 -2.72
C TYR A 88 0.07 -11.60 -3.17
N LEU A 89 -0.78 -10.60 -3.42
CA LEU A 89 -2.12 -10.80 -3.98
C LEU A 89 -2.10 -11.20 -5.46
N LEU A 90 -0.98 -10.92 -6.14
CA LEU A 90 -0.77 -11.25 -7.56
C LEU A 90 0.17 -12.45 -7.77
N LYS A 91 0.54 -13.17 -6.70
CA LYS A 91 1.54 -14.23 -6.76
C LYS A 91 1.08 -15.42 -7.62
N GLY A 92 -0.16 -15.85 -7.49
CA GLY A 92 -0.74 -16.98 -8.24
C GLY A 92 -1.44 -16.55 -9.52
N ASP A 93 -2.26 -15.51 -9.41
CA ASP A 93 -3.17 -15.04 -10.46
C ASP A 93 -3.40 -13.53 -10.39
N THR A 94 -4.26 -13.01 -11.23
CA THR A 94 -4.64 -11.59 -11.24
C THR A 94 -6.09 -11.35 -10.81
N LEU A 95 -6.77 -12.34 -10.24
CA LEU A 95 -8.20 -12.29 -9.91
C LEU A 95 -8.51 -11.14 -8.94
N PHE A 96 -7.67 -10.94 -7.93
CA PHE A 96 -7.82 -9.80 -7.04
C PHE A 96 -7.83 -8.46 -7.79
N LEU A 97 -6.87 -8.24 -8.70
CA LEU A 97 -6.77 -6.99 -9.44
C LEU A 97 -7.95 -6.82 -10.42
N GLN A 98 -8.40 -7.91 -11.05
CA GLN A 98 -9.58 -7.91 -11.91
C GLN A 98 -10.83 -7.47 -11.14
N GLU A 99 -11.07 -8.07 -9.97
CA GLU A 99 -12.21 -7.70 -9.11
C GLU A 99 -12.10 -6.28 -8.57
N LEU A 100 -10.91 -5.84 -8.17
CA LEU A 100 -10.68 -4.46 -7.74
C LEU A 100 -11.04 -3.45 -8.84
N ILE A 101 -10.58 -3.70 -10.09
CA ILE A 101 -10.87 -2.82 -11.23
C ILE A 101 -12.36 -2.82 -11.55
N ARG A 102 -13.01 -4.00 -11.57
CA ARG A 102 -14.46 -4.13 -11.77
C ARG A 102 -15.21 -3.34 -10.70
N PHE A 103 -14.88 -3.55 -9.44
CA PHE A 103 -15.47 -2.88 -8.30
C PHE A 103 -15.37 -1.35 -8.43
N LEU A 104 -14.20 -0.82 -8.79
CA LEU A 104 -13.99 0.62 -8.95
C LEU A 104 -14.76 1.21 -10.14
N LYS A 105 -14.99 0.43 -11.21
CA LYS A 105 -15.82 0.86 -12.36
C LYS A 105 -17.31 0.92 -12.02
N GLU A 106 -17.79 0.00 -11.20
CA GLU A 106 -19.18 -0.07 -10.79
C GLU A 106 -19.53 0.96 -9.70
N LYS A 107 -18.58 1.24 -8.81
CA LYS A 107 -18.78 2.22 -7.73
C LYS A 107 -18.48 3.62 -8.24
N LYS A 108 -19.46 4.52 -8.17
CA LYS A 108 -19.32 5.95 -8.50
C LYS A 108 -18.67 6.76 -7.37
N GLU A 109 -18.26 6.11 -6.29
CA GLU A 109 -17.67 6.75 -5.13
C GLU A 109 -16.22 7.19 -5.37
N ALA A 110 -15.81 8.27 -4.72
CA ALA A 110 -14.46 8.80 -4.78
C ALA A 110 -13.51 7.97 -3.90
N LEU A 111 -13.14 6.78 -4.37
CA LEU A 111 -12.18 5.90 -3.69
C LEU A 111 -10.79 6.01 -4.33
N LEU A 112 -9.78 6.30 -3.51
CA LEU A 112 -8.37 6.18 -3.86
C LEU A 112 -7.83 4.86 -3.31
N VAL A 113 -7.37 3.98 -4.19
CA VAL A 113 -6.69 2.75 -3.80
C VAL A 113 -5.18 2.94 -3.97
N ILE A 114 -4.43 2.70 -2.91
CA ILE A 114 -2.98 2.76 -2.89
C ILE A 114 -2.44 1.35 -2.68
N LEU A 115 -1.78 0.82 -3.70
CA LEU A 115 -1.12 -0.48 -3.66
C LEU A 115 0.36 -0.27 -3.35
N THR A 116 0.87 -0.82 -2.25
CA THR A 116 2.29 -0.66 -1.93
C THR A 116 3.07 -1.95 -2.06
N THR A 117 4.34 -1.83 -2.48
CA THR A 117 5.28 -2.95 -2.54
C THR A 117 6.71 -2.51 -2.27
N TYR A 118 7.52 -3.42 -1.75
CA TYR A 118 8.97 -3.25 -1.67
C TYR A 118 9.73 -3.90 -2.84
N ALA A 119 9.03 -4.64 -3.69
CA ALA A 119 9.60 -5.34 -4.84
C ALA A 119 9.79 -4.39 -6.04
N SER A 120 10.69 -3.40 -5.91
CA SER A 120 10.89 -2.36 -6.94
C SER A 120 11.26 -2.95 -8.31
N GLY A 121 12.19 -3.89 -8.36
CA GLY A 121 12.58 -4.54 -9.61
C GLY A 121 11.43 -5.30 -10.27
N TRP A 122 10.52 -5.90 -9.48
CA TRP A 122 9.34 -6.54 -10.03
C TRP A 122 8.37 -5.52 -10.65
N VAL A 123 8.15 -4.36 -10.01
CA VAL A 123 7.29 -3.30 -10.56
C VAL A 123 7.87 -2.78 -11.88
N GLU A 124 9.16 -2.52 -11.92
CA GLU A 124 9.84 -1.90 -13.07
C GLU A 124 9.99 -2.85 -14.26
N ASN A 125 10.21 -4.15 -14.02
CA ASN A 125 10.58 -5.09 -15.07
C ASN A 125 9.50 -6.14 -15.41
N SER A 126 8.59 -6.44 -14.47
CA SER A 126 7.74 -7.63 -14.60
C SER A 126 6.26 -7.37 -14.37
N MET A 127 5.89 -6.30 -13.65
CA MET A 127 4.49 -6.07 -13.27
C MET A 127 3.60 -5.92 -14.51
N ILE A 128 4.00 -5.13 -15.48
CA ILE A 128 3.19 -4.86 -16.68
C ILE A 128 2.94 -6.15 -17.46
N SER A 129 3.95 -6.99 -17.64
CA SER A 129 3.78 -8.29 -18.31
C SER A 129 2.90 -9.25 -17.52
N LYS A 130 2.98 -9.23 -16.18
CA LYS A 130 2.15 -10.07 -15.30
C LYS A 130 0.68 -9.67 -15.30
N VAL A 131 0.40 -8.38 -15.25
CA VAL A 131 -0.98 -7.87 -15.16
C VAL A 131 -1.58 -7.56 -16.53
N GLY A 132 -0.78 -7.50 -17.58
CA GLY A 132 -1.24 -7.28 -18.96
C GLY A 132 -2.07 -6.01 -19.10
N ASN A 133 -3.19 -6.09 -19.80
CA ASN A 133 -4.09 -4.96 -20.04
C ASN A 133 -4.66 -4.31 -18.75
N LEU A 134 -4.63 -4.99 -17.62
CA LEU A 134 -5.07 -4.41 -16.34
C LEU A 134 -4.16 -3.26 -15.88
N ALA A 135 -2.93 -3.18 -16.39
CA ALA A 135 -2.00 -2.08 -16.11
C ALA A 135 -2.57 -0.71 -16.52
N PHE A 136 -3.38 -0.64 -17.57
CA PHE A 136 -4.02 0.61 -18.02
C PHE A 136 -5.04 1.19 -17.04
N SER A 137 -5.47 0.40 -16.06
CA SER A 137 -6.36 0.86 -14.99
C SER A 137 -5.60 1.49 -13.81
N VAL A 138 -4.26 1.39 -13.79
CA VAL A 138 -3.41 2.05 -12.80
C VAL A 138 -3.24 3.51 -13.19
N SER A 139 -3.65 4.42 -12.31
CA SER A 139 -3.62 5.86 -12.54
C SER A 139 -2.21 6.47 -12.46
N GLY A 140 -1.29 5.79 -11.75
CA GLY A 140 0.09 6.25 -11.63
C GLY A 140 0.98 5.34 -10.79
N PHE A 141 2.28 5.59 -10.93
CA PHE A 141 3.35 4.90 -10.20
C PHE A 141 4.21 5.93 -9.46
N LEU A 142 4.40 5.73 -8.16
CA LEU A 142 5.25 6.57 -7.33
C LEU A 142 6.39 5.74 -6.75
N LYS A 143 7.60 5.99 -7.22
CA LYS A 143 8.82 5.41 -6.65
C LYS A 143 9.28 6.25 -5.46
N VAL A 144 9.25 5.67 -4.26
CA VAL A 144 9.86 6.27 -3.07
C VAL A 144 11.34 5.91 -3.07
N LYS A 145 12.18 6.94 -3.22
CA LYS A 145 13.64 6.80 -3.24
C LYS A 145 14.22 6.98 -1.84
N GLU A 146 15.45 6.53 -1.67
CA GLU A 146 16.25 6.80 -0.48
C GLU A 146 16.40 8.30 -0.24
N LEU A 147 16.47 8.69 1.02
CA LEU A 147 16.70 10.07 1.41
C LEU A 147 18.16 10.45 1.13
N PRO A 148 18.41 11.65 0.58
CA PRO A 148 19.77 12.12 0.37
C PRO A 148 20.44 12.45 1.71
N PHE A 149 21.79 12.51 1.70
CA PHE A 149 22.58 12.89 2.87
C PHE A 149 22.13 14.22 3.50
N SER A 150 21.75 15.20 2.66
CA SER A 150 21.24 16.48 3.14
C SER A 150 19.95 16.37 3.97
N ALA A 151 19.09 15.40 3.69
CA ALA A 151 17.91 15.14 4.51
C ALA A 151 18.28 14.50 5.86
N MET A 152 19.23 13.57 5.86
CA MET A 152 19.75 12.97 7.09
C MET A 152 20.37 14.04 8.01
N ARG A 153 21.15 14.97 7.46
CA ARG A 153 21.74 16.10 8.22
C ARG A 153 20.69 16.98 8.91
N LYS A 154 19.52 17.15 8.29
CA LYS A 154 18.42 17.91 8.91
C LYS A 154 17.75 17.15 10.06
N ILE A 155 17.71 15.83 9.97
CA ILE A 155 17.09 14.96 10.99
C ILE A 155 18.03 14.82 12.20
N PHE A 156 19.33 14.67 11.95
CA PHE A 156 20.38 14.52 12.97
C PHE A 156 21.23 15.79 13.05
N SER A 157 20.59 16.93 13.38
CA SER A 157 21.25 18.25 13.44
C SER A 157 22.36 18.33 14.48
N ASP A 158 22.24 17.52 15.56
CA ASP A 158 23.19 17.53 16.68
C ASP A 158 24.47 16.75 16.41
N TYR A 159 24.49 15.96 15.32
CA TYR A 159 25.68 15.21 14.92
C TYR A 159 26.64 16.12 14.16
N THR A 160 27.95 15.94 14.37
CA THR A 160 28.97 16.54 13.55
C THR A 160 28.86 16.05 12.08
N VAL A 161 29.48 16.79 11.17
CA VAL A 161 29.51 16.39 9.75
C VAL A 161 30.17 15.02 9.60
N GLN A 162 31.26 14.77 10.35
CA GLN A 162 32.01 13.53 10.25
C GLN A 162 31.23 12.31 10.78
N GLU A 163 30.51 12.45 11.90
CA GLU A 163 29.60 11.42 12.42
C GLU A 163 28.47 11.14 11.45
N SER A 164 27.89 12.19 10.84
CA SER A 164 26.83 12.06 9.85
C SER A 164 27.29 11.35 8.58
N ILE A 165 28.51 11.61 8.11
CA ILE A 165 29.09 10.90 6.96
C ILE A 165 29.27 9.42 7.30
N SER A 166 29.83 9.10 8.47
CA SER A 166 30.03 7.73 8.93
C SER A 166 28.70 6.97 9.05
N LEU A 167 27.69 7.62 9.64
CA LEU A 167 26.36 7.05 9.80
C LEU A 167 25.69 6.81 8.45
N TYR A 168 25.76 7.78 7.53
CA TYR A 168 25.17 7.65 6.20
C TYR A 168 25.90 6.60 5.35
N ALA A 169 27.22 6.49 5.47
CA ALA A 169 27.97 5.44 4.81
C ALA A 169 27.60 4.04 5.29
N ALA A 170 27.25 3.88 6.57
CA ALA A 170 26.86 2.61 7.14
C ALA A 170 25.39 2.23 6.85
N LEU A 171 24.46 3.19 6.93
CA LEU A 171 23.02 2.95 6.89
C LEU A 171 22.34 3.39 5.58
N GLY A 172 23.04 4.12 4.72
CA GLY A 172 22.49 4.70 3.50
C GLY A 172 21.34 5.68 3.77
N GLY A 173 20.56 5.94 2.75
CA GLY A 173 19.39 6.83 2.79
C GLY A 173 18.08 6.15 3.21
N LEU A 174 18.14 5.11 4.03
CA LEU A 174 16.98 4.31 4.46
C LEU A 174 16.52 4.70 5.88
N PRO A 175 15.50 5.58 6.03
CA PRO A 175 15.06 6.06 7.35
C PRO A 175 14.66 4.95 8.31
N GLY A 176 14.22 3.80 7.79
CA GLY A 176 13.88 2.64 8.61
C GLY A 176 15.08 2.04 9.36
N LEU A 177 16.30 2.30 8.90
CA LEU A 177 17.54 1.88 9.57
C LEU A 177 18.06 2.94 10.55
N TRP A 178 17.56 4.18 10.47
CA TRP A 178 18.00 5.28 11.34
C TRP A 178 17.30 5.29 12.70
N ARG A 179 16.27 4.46 12.87
CA ARG A 179 15.58 4.26 14.16
C ARG A 179 16.42 3.28 14.99
N LEU A 180 17.39 3.79 15.69
CA LEU A 180 18.14 3.10 16.73
C LEU A 180 17.47 3.32 18.08
#